data_775b6d1bc20d91473c8d64edde1a0758
#
_entry.id   775b6d1bc20d91473c8d64edde1a0758
#
_cell.length_a   1.000
_cell.length_b   1.000
_cell.length_c   1.000
_cell.angle_alpha   90.00
_cell.angle_beta   90.00
_cell.angle_gamma   90.00
#
_symmetry.space_group_name_H-M   'P 1'
#
loop_
_entity.id
_entity.type
_entity.pdbx_description
1 polymer ?
#
loop_
_entity_poly.entity_id
_entity_poly.type
_entity_poly.pdbx_seq_one_letter_code
_entity_poly.pdbx_strand_id
1 'polypeptide(L)'
;MLELAIGIILGGCALGGGCAMVAGIGPGIGEGNAVAKACEAIGRQPECKGDVTSTMLMGCAIAETTCLYALVIAILLIFVAPNSFVNILMNAIK
;
A
#
# COMPACT_ATOMS: atom_id res chain seq x y z
N MET A 1 -32.43 9.20 6.57
CA MET A 1 -31.49 9.77 5.57
C MET A 1 -30.10 9.98 6.12
N LEU A 2 -29.99 10.52 7.34
CA LEU A 2 -28.66 10.73 7.95
C LEU A 2 -27.89 9.43 8.14
N GLU A 3 -28.54 8.39 8.62
CA GLU A 3 -27.93 7.09 8.82
C GLU A 3 -27.42 6.50 7.50
N LEU A 4 -28.20 6.66 6.44
CA LEU A 4 -27.82 6.18 5.12
C LEU A 4 -26.60 6.96 4.60
N ALA A 5 -26.60 8.29 4.77
CA ALA A 5 -25.48 9.13 4.34
C ALA A 5 -24.18 8.75 5.07
N ILE A 6 -24.25 8.53 6.37
CA ILE A 6 -23.10 8.11 7.16
C ILE A 6 -22.60 6.74 6.70
N GLY A 7 -23.54 5.82 6.44
CA GLY A 7 -23.21 4.50 5.94
C GLY A 7 -22.49 4.54 4.59
N ILE A 8 -22.92 5.42 3.69
CA ILE A 8 -22.28 5.59 2.39
C ILE A 8 -20.86 6.14 2.55
N ILE A 9 -20.68 7.15 3.42
CA ILE A 9 -19.35 7.71 3.69
C ILE A 9 -18.42 6.65 4.25
N LEU A 10 -18.83 5.91 5.26
CA LEU A 10 -18.02 4.88 5.88
C LEU A 10 -17.71 3.74 4.93
N GLY A 11 -18.72 3.32 4.16
CA GLY A 11 -18.54 2.28 3.15
C GLY A 11 -17.57 2.71 2.05
N GLY A 12 -17.69 3.96 1.61
CA GLY A 12 -16.77 4.52 0.61
C GLY A 12 -15.34 4.57 1.10
N CYS A 13 -15.14 5.00 2.35
CA CYS A 13 -13.82 5.06 2.95
C CYS A 13 -13.21 3.66 3.10
N ALA A 14 -14.01 2.70 3.56
CA ALA A 14 -13.53 1.32 3.72
C ALA A 14 -13.17 0.69 2.38
N LEU A 15 -14.03 0.86 1.38
CA LEU A 15 -13.79 0.32 0.05
C LEU A 15 -12.57 0.98 -0.60
N GLY A 16 -12.47 2.30 -0.49
CA GLY A 16 -11.33 3.05 -1.02
C GLY A 16 -10.02 2.63 -0.38
N GLY A 17 -10.02 2.43 0.94
CA GLY A 17 -8.83 1.96 1.66
C GLY A 17 -8.40 0.58 1.19
N GLY A 18 -9.36 -0.33 1.03
CA GLY A 18 -9.09 -1.66 0.53
C GLY A 18 -8.56 -1.65 -0.90
N CYS A 19 -9.19 -0.82 -1.76
CA CYS A 19 -8.75 -0.69 -3.15
C CYS A 19 -7.36 -0.09 -3.27
N ALA A 20 -7.00 0.84 -2.38
CA ALA A 20 -5.66 1.44 -2.37
C ALA A 20 -4.59 0.36 -2.16
N MET A 21 -4.87 -0.66 -1.36
CA MET A 21 -3.92 -1.72 -1.08
C MET A 21 -3.66 -2.66 -2.26
N VAL A 22 -4.45 -2.56 -3.33
CA VAL A 22 -4.18 -3.29 -4.58
C VAL A 22 -2.81 -2.90 -5.14
N ALA A 23 -2.33 -1.69 -4.84
CA ALA A 23 -1.00 -1.24 -5.26
C ALA A 23 0.13 -2.16 -4.76
N GLY A 24 -0.11 -2.95 -3.71
CA GLY A 24 0.87 -3.91 -3.21
C GLY A 24 1.13 -5.08 -4.14
N ILE A 25 0.24 -5.34 -5.10
CA ILE A 25 0.40 -6.45 -6.04
C ILE A 25 1.65 -6.26 -6.91
N GLY A 26 1.85 -5.05 -7.45
CA GLY A 26 2.99 -4.76 -8.30
C GLY A 26 4.34 -5.00 -7.62
N PRO A 27 4.61 -4.26 -6.53
CA PRO A 27 5.85 -4.48 -5.77
C PRO A 27 6.01 -5.91 -5.28
N GLY A 28 4.93 -6.55 -4.82
CA GLY A 28 4.98 -7.92 -4.34
C GLY A 28 5.50 -8.88 -5.41
N ILE A 29 4.94 -8.79 -6.61
CA ILE A 29 5.37 -9.64 -7.72
C ILE A 29 6.79 -9.30 -8.15
N GLY A 30 7.08 -8.00 -8.31
CA GLY A 30 8.41 -7.55 -8.75
C GLY A 30 9.50 -7.92 -7.77
N GLU A 31 9.28 -7.71 -6.49
CA GLU A 31 10.25 -8.05 -5.46
C GLU A 31 10.44 -9.55 -5.33
N GLY A 32 9.35 -10.33 -5.45
CA GLY A 32 9.43 -11.78 -5.46
C GLY A 32 10.29 -12.28 -6.61
N ASN A 33 10.11 -11.73 -7.81
CA ASN A 33 10.92 -12.07 -8.96
C ASN A 33 12.38 -11.67 -8.75
N ALA A 34 12.62 -10.50 -8.16
CA ALA A 34 13.98 -10.04 -7.87
C ALA A 34 14.69 -10.99 -6.91
N VAL A 35 13.98 -11.43 -5.86
CA VAL A 35 14.55 -12.38 -4.90
C VAL A 35 14.88 -13.72 -5.57
N ALA A 36 13.98 -14.21 -6.42
CA ALA A 36 14.21 -15.46 -7.14
C ALA A 36 15.45 -15.36 -8.03
N LYS A 37 15.61 -14.25 -8.74
CA LYS A 37 16.79 -14.04 -9.60
C LYS A 37 18.05 -13.84 -8.79
N ALA A 38 17.97 -13.17 -7.66
CA ALA A 38 19.11 -13.01 -6.75
C ALA A 38 19.59 -14.37 -6.23
N CYS A 39 18.65 -15.22 -5.82
CA CYS A 39 18.99 -16.56 -5.35
C CYS A 39 19.65 -17.40 -6.46
N GLU A 40 19.12 -17.29 -7.68
CA GLU A 40 19.70 -17.99 -8.83
C GLU A 40 21.12 -17.51 -9.10
N ALA A 41 21.35 -16.20 -9.09
CA ALA A 41 22.67 -15.63 -9.33
C ALA A 41 23.68 -16.06 -8.27
N ILE A 42 23.28 -16.05 -6.99
CA ILE A 42 24.15 -16.48 -5.88
C ILE A 42 24.46 -17.97 -5.99
N GLY A 43 23.48 -18.76 -6.41
CA GLY A 43 23.67 -20.19 -6.62
C GLY A 43 24.69 -20.50 -7.71
N ARG A 44 24.73 -19.66 -8.76
CA ARG A 44 25.70 -19.82 -9.86
C ARG A 44 27.08 -19.29 -9.50
N GLN A 45 27.13 -18.15 -8.79
CA GLN A 45 28.38 -17.48 -8.41
C GLN A 45 28.30 -17.04 -6.95
N PRO A 46 28.64 -17.92 -6.00
CA PRO A 46 28.51 -17.56 -4.57
C PRO A 46 29.30 -16.32 -4.16
N GLU A 47 30.37 -15.98 -4.89
CA GLU A 47 31.18 -14.79 -4.59
C GLU A 47 30.44 -13.50 -4.85
N CYS A 48 29.31 -13.49 -5.60
CA CYS A 48 28.54 -12.29 -5.87
C CYS A 48 27.47 -12.02 -4.80
N LYS A 49 27.40 -12.84 -3.75
CA LYS A 49 26.34 -12.73 -2.74
C LYS A 49 26.20 -11.34 -2.15
N GLY A 50 27.31 -10.69 -1.78
CA GLY A 50 27.29 -9.36 -1.20
C GLY A 50 26.74 -8.31 -2.14
N ASP A 51 27.25 -8.28 -3.38
CA ASP A 51 26.83 -7.31 -4.39
C ASP A 51 25.38 -7.49 -4.79
N VAL A 52 24.97 -8.74 -5.00
CA VAL A 52 23.59 -9.06 -5.39
C VAL A 52 22.62 -8.69 -4.27
N THR A 53 22.94 -9.03 -3.03
CA THR A 53 22.09 -8.73 -1.88
C THR A 53 21.91 -7.23 -1.71
N SER A 54 23.01 -6.46 -1.79
CA SER A 54 22.95 -5.01 -1.64
C SER A 54 22.12 -4.36 -2.73
N THR A 55 22.34 -4.74 -3.99
CA THR A 55 21.62 -4.19 -5.13
C THR A 55 20.14 -4.56 -5.05
N MET A 56 19.83 -5.80 -4.70
CA MET A 56 18.46 -6.27 -4.56
C MET A 56 17.72 -5.48 -3.48
N LEU A 57 18.34 -5.33 -2.31
CA LEU A 57 17.70 -4.60 -1.20
C LEU A 57 17.42 -3.16 -1.57
N MET A 58 18.35 -2.50 -2.26
CA MET A 58 18.16 -1.11 -2.71
C MET A 58 16.99 -1.02 -3.69
N GLY A 59 16.98 -1.89 -4.69
CA GLY A 59 15.91 -1.90 -5.68
C GLY A 59 14.55 -2.21 -5.07
N CYS A 60 14.48 -3.20 -4.19
CA CYS A 60 13.23 -3.56 -3.51
C CYS A 60 12.74 -2.44 -2.61
N ALA A 61 13.64 -1.74 -1.92
CA ALA A 61 13.25 -0.61 -1.08
C ALA A 61 12.61 0.50 -1.90
N ILE A 62 13.16 0.80 -3.07
CA ILE A 62 12.59 1.82 -3.97
C ILE A 62 11.25 1.35 -4.53
N ALA A 63 11.16 0.09 -4.94
CA ALA A 63 9.92 -0.46 -5.49
C ALA A 63 8.79 -0.47 -4.46
N GLU A 64 9.12 -0.72 -3.19
CA GLU A 64 8.13 -0.79 -2.12
C GLU A 64 7.50 0.57 -1.82
N THR A 65 8.14 1.69 -2.17
CA THR A 65 7.60 3.02 -1.89
C THR A 65 6.22 3.23 -2.50
N THR A 66 5.93 2.64 -3.65
CA THR A 66 4.62 2.74 -4.29
C THR A 66 3.53 2.17 -3.37
N CYS A 67 3.79 1.01 -2.78
CA CYS A 67 2.85 0.38 -1.85
C CYS A 67 2.73 1.18 -0.56
N LEU A 68 3.83 1.80 -0.10
CA LEU A 68 3.80 2.63 1.11
C LEU A 68 2.93 3.87 0.91
N TYR A 69 2.96 4.51 -0.26
CA TYR A 69 2.08 5.63 -0.55
C TYR A 69 0.61 5.19 -0.50
N ALA A 70 0.31 4.04 -1.08
CA ALA A 70 -1.05 3.49 -1.04
C ALA A 70 -1.46 3.16 0.40
N LEU A 71 -0.54 2.64 1.20
CA LEU A 71 -0.81 2.34 2.61
C LEU A 71 -1.15 3.60 3.38
N VAL A 72 -0.43 4.71 3.15
CA VAL A 72 -0.74 5.99 3.79
C VAL A 72 -2.15 6.44 3.44
N ILE A 73 -2.53 6.35 2.16
CA ILE A 73 -3.89 6.70 1.74
C ILE A 73 -4.91 5.81 2.42
N ALA A 74 -4.66 4.51 2.50
CA ALA A 74 -5.56 3.56 3.15
C ALA A 74 -5.73 3.88 4.64
N ILE A 75 -4.64 4.22 5.33
CA ILE A 75 -4.69 4.59 6.74
C ILE A 75 -5.52 5.85 6.93
N LEU A 76 -5.30 6.87 6.09
CA LEU A 76 -6.07 8.10 6.17
C LEU A 76 -7.55 7.87 5.92
N LEU A 77 -7.91 7.02 4.98
CA LEU A 77 -9.29 6.71 4.66
C LEU A 77 -10.00 5.94 5.76
N ILE A 78 -9.26 5.12 6.52
CA ILE A 78 -9.87 4.27 7.54
C ILE A 78 -9.91 4.97 8.91
N PHE A 79 -8.87 5.72 9.26
CA PHE A 79 -8.74 6.27 10.60
C PHE A 79 -9.06 7.77 10.70
N VAL A 80 -8.79 8.54 9.66
CA VAL A 80 -8.90 10.00 9.72
C VAL A 80 -10.10 10.52 8.92
N ALA A 81 -10.23 10.10 7.67
CA ALA A 81 -11.24 10.64 6.76
C ALA A 81 -12.69 10.42 7.24
N PRO A 82 -13.05 9.26 7.82
CA PRO A 82 -14.44 9.07 8.25
C PRO A 82 -14.92 10.12 9.23
N ASN A 83 -14.10 10.44 10.23
CA ASN A 83 -14.47 11.47 11.20
C ASN A 83 -14.63 12.84 10.55
N SER A 84 -13.70 13.22 9.67
CA SER A 84 -13.75 14.49 8.98
C SER A 84 -14.97 14.59 8.07
N PHE A 85 -15.24 13.55 7.30
CA PHE A 85 -16.38 13.55 6.38
C PHE A 85 -17.72 13.56 7.12
N VAL A 86 -17.83 12.80 8.20
CA VAL A 86 -19.04 12.78 9.00
C VAL A 86 -19.25 14.13 9.66
N ASN A 87 -18.20 14.78 10.16
CA ASN A 87 -18.29 16.11 10.74
C ASN A 87 -18.76 17.15 9.72
N ILE A 88 -18.24 17.09 8.49
CA ILE A 88 -18.68 17.97 7.41
C ILE A 88 -20.18 17.79 7.15
N LEU A 89 -20.63 16.56 7.07
CA LEU A 89 -22.03 16.24 6.85
C LEU A 89 -22.90 16.78 7.99
N MET A 90 -22.50 16.54 9.25
CA MET A 90 -23.26 17.01 10.41
C MET A 90 -23.35 18.53 10.46
N ASN A 91 -22.27 19.22 10.09
CA ASN A 91 -22.27 20.68 10.05
C ASN A 91 -23.16 21.22 8.93
N ALA A 92 -23.21 20.52 7.79
CA ALA A 92 -24.05 20.92 6.67
C ALA A 92 -25.54 20.78 6.99
N ILE A 93 -25.90 19.85 7.86
CA ILE A 93 -27.30 19.59 8.24
C ILE A 93 -27.79 20.63 9.27
N LYS A 94 -26.88 21.16 10.08
CA LYS A 94 -27.23 22.22 11.04
C LYS A 94 -27.53 23.52 10.29
#